data_167f8ec5d4b86b42d632fa6d8f3b45d8
#
_entry.id   167f8ec5d4b86b42d632fa6d8f3b45d8
#
_cell.length_a   1.000
_cell.length_b   1.000
_cell.length_c   1.000
_cell.angle_alpha   90.00
_cell.angle_beta   90.00
_cell.angle_gamma   90.00
#
_symmetry.space_group_name_H-M   'P 1'
#
loop_
_entity.id
_entity.type
_entity.pdbx_description
1 polymer ?
#
loop_
_entity_poly.entity_id
_entity_poly.type
_entity_poly.pdbx_seq_one_letter_code
_entity_poly.pdbx_strand_id
1 'polypeptide(L)'
;MQKRLADLEQERKLSPLPPIVVGGALVIPIGLLQKLQGDTSTTSNLFARETKRVELAAMSAVMTREKALGYEPKDVSAQKCGWDIESLIAETGELRLIEVKRRIAGSETVTVTKNEVLAALNKPDDYFLALVRVSPLISDGETADEYECQVRYVNKPFAKEPDFGVSSINYKWQDLWNKGTEMTR
;
A
#
# COMPACT_ATOMS: atom_id res chain seq x y z
N MET A 1 0.79 30.76 22.56
CA MET A 1 2.16 30.34 22.89
C MET A 1 2.26 29.73 24.30
N GLN A 2 1.81 30.41 25.35
CA GLN A 2 1.87 29.93 26.75
C GLN A 2 1.15 28.58 26.99
N LYS A 3 -0.03 28.36 26.41
CA LYS A 3 -0.76 27.08 26.54
C LYS A 3 0.05 25.91 26.02
N ARG A 4 0.70 26.05 24.83
CA ARG A 4 1.53 25.02 24.24
C ARG A 4 2.77 24.67 25.08
N LEU A 5 3.37 25.66 25.71
CA LEU A 5 4.48 25.45 26.63
C LEU A 5 4.05 24.69 27.89
N ALA A 6 2.88 25.02 28.47
CA ALA A 6 2.32 24.31 29.60
C ALA A 6 1.98 22.83 29.24
N ASP A 7 1.41 22.59 28.08
CA ASP A 7 1.11 21.24 27.59
C ASP A 7 2.41 20.42 27.41
N LEU A 8 3.46 21.00 26.85
CA LEU A 8 4.77 20.35 26.68
C LEU A 8 5.46 20.08 28.02
N GLU A 9 5.30 20.98 29.03
CA GLU A 9 5.81 20.73 30.37
C GLU A 9 5.07 19.60 31.10
N GLN A 10 3.76 19.44 30.85
CA GLN A 10 3.00 18.29 31.34
C GLN A 10 3.42 17.01 30.66
N GLU A 11 3.56 17.00 29.34
CA GLU A 11 4.03 15.84 28.57
C GLU A 11 5.43 15.39 29.03
N ARG A 12 6.32 16.32 29.36
CA ARG A 12 7.67 16.03 29.90
C ARG A 12 7.64 15.36 31.29
N LYS A 13 6.57 15.51 32.04
CA LYS A 13 6.38 14.90 33.38
C LYS A 13 5.74 13.52 33.33
N LEU A 14 5.24 13.10 32.15
CA LEU A 14 4.70 11.76 31.95
C LEU A 14 5.84 10.76 31.98
N SER A 15 5.94 10.00 33.03
CA SER A 15 6.82 8.84 33.11
C SER A 15 6.02 7.61 32.70
N PRO A 16 6.48 6.82 31.74
CA PRO A 16 5.79 5.59 31.38
C PRO A 16 5.78 4.66 32.61
N LEU A 17 4.62 4.10 32.90
CA LEU A 17 4.53 3.02 33.88
C LEU A 17 5.37 1.82 33.39
N PRO A 18 5.96 1.04 34.29
CA PRO A 18 6.68 -0.16 33.90
C PRO A 18 5.75 -1.06 33.07
N PRO A 19 6.24 -1.63 31.95
CA PRO A 19 5.42 -2.46 31.08
C PRO A 19 4.97 -3.72 31.85
N ILE A 20 3.69 -4.02 31.75
CA ILE A 20 3.11 -5.26 32.27
C ILE A 20 2.90 -6.18 31.08
N VAL A 21 3.50 -7.38 31.13
CA VAL A 21 3.27 -8.39 30.10
C VAL A 21 1.87 -8.98 30.30
N VAL A 22 0.94 -8.64 29.41
CA VAL A 22 -0.44 -9.14 29.44
C VAL A 22 -0.65 -10.42 28.63
N GLY A 23 0.34 -10.81 27.83
CA GLY A 23 0.32 -12.02 27.03
C GLY A 23 1.53 -12.12 26.09
N GLY A 24 1.69 -13.25 25.46
CA GLY A 24 2.69 -13.50 24.44
C GLY A 24 2.08 -14.32 23.30
N ALA A 25 2.54 -14.10 22.08
CA ALA A 25 2.19 -14.90 20.93
C ALA A 25 3.47 -15.33 20.20
N LEU A 26 3.53 -16.61 19.83
CA LEU A 26 4.56 -17.13 18.95
C LEU A 26 4.04 -17.08 17.51
N VAL A 27 4.62 -16.23 16.70
CA VAL A 27 4.31 -16.15 15.26
C VAL A 27 5.34 -16.98 14.50
N ILE A 28 4.90 -18.07 13.91
CA ILE A 28 5.74 -18.92 13.06
C ILE A 28 5.40 -18.61 11.60
N PRO A 29 6.34 -18.07 10.80
CA PRO A 29 6.13 -17.89 9.36
C PRO A 29 5.81 -19.23 8.69
N ILE A 30 4.81 -19.26 7.80
CA ILE A 30 4.34 -20.49 7.15
C ILE A 30 5.48 -21.25 6.45
N GLY A 31 6.41 -20.54 5.81
CA GLY A 31 7.57 -21.15 5.15
C GLY A 31 8.56 -21.82 6.13
N LEU A 32 8.66 -21.31 7.37
CA LEU A 32 9.44 -21.98 8.42
C LEU A 32 8.72 -23.22 8.93
N LEU A 33 7.40 -23.14 9.10
CA LEU A 33 6.58 -24.28 9.51
C LEU A 33 6.68 -25.42 8.50
N GLN A 34 6.54 -25.12 7.21
CA GLN A 34 6.70 -26.09 6.11
C GLN A 34 8.09 -26.73 6.11
N LYS A 35 9.14 -25.92 6.29
CA LYS A 35 10.52 -26.41 6.39
C LYS A 35 10.72 -27.34 7.59
N LEU A 36 10.14 -27.00 8.74
CA LEU A 36 10.21 -27.84 9.96
C LEU A 36 9.41 -29.15 9.83
N GLN A 37 8.35 -29.15 9.04
CA GLN A 37 7.55 -30.33 8.71
C GLN A 37 8.20 -31.22 7.62
N GLY A 38 9.37 -30.83 7.11
CA GLY A 38 10.08 -31.58 6.07
C GLY A 38 9.48 -31.38 4.67
N ASP A 39 8.57 -30.42 4.52
CA ASP A 39 8.01 -30.07 3.23
C ASP A 39 9.03 -29.21 2.46
N THR A 40 9.84 -29.90 1.67
CA THR A 40 10.83 -29.26 0.77
C THR A 40 10.19 -28.77 -0.52
N SER A 41 8.85 -28.68 -0.57
CA SER A 41 8.16 -28.23 -1.74
C SER A 41 8.58 -26.79 -2.09
N THR A 42 8.78 -26.57 -3.34
CA THR A 42 9.15 -25.33 -4.05
C THR A 42 8.15 -24.16 -3.85
N THR A 43 7.14 -24.35 -2.98
CA THR A 43 6.02 -23.45 -2.76
C THR A 43 6.46 -22.05 -2.28
N SER A 44 7.45 -21.96 -1.39
CA SER A 44 7.93 -20.65 -0.89
C SER A 44 8.52 -19.79 -2.01
N ASN A 45 9.27 -20.39 -2.93
CA ASN A 45 9.83 -19.69 -4.10
C ASN A 45 8.75 -19.36 -5.14
N LEU A 46 7.75 -20.24 -5.29
CA LEU A 46 6.61 -20.00 -6.18
C LEU A 46 5.76 -18.83 -5.65
N PHE A 47 5.40 -18.81 -4.38
CA PHE A 47 4.67 -17.70 -3.76
C PHE A 47 5.41 -16.36 -3.87
N ALA A 48 6.73 -16.35 -3.65
CA ALA A 48 7.52 -15.12 -3.80
C ALA A 48 7.56 -14.63 -5.25
N ARG A 49 7.67 -15.56 -6.22
CA ARG A 49 7.63 -15.23 -7.65
C ARG A 49 6.25 -14.73 -8.08
N GLU A 50 5.18 -15.39 -7.65
CA GLU A 50 3.81 -14.97 -7.91
C GLU A 50 3.52 -13.59 -7.30
N THR A 51 3.93 -13.34 -6.07
CA THR A 51 3.76 -12.03 -5.42
C THR A 51 4.45 -10.92 -6.22
N LYS A 52 5.69 -11.18 -6.69
CA LYS A 52 6.44 -10.21 -7.51
C LYS A 52 5.78 -9.97 -8.88
N ARG A 53 5.26 -11.02 -9.51
CA ARG A 53 4.56 -10.91 -10.81
C ARG A 53 3.29 -10.08 -10.68
N VAL A 54 2.49 -10.34 -9.65
CA VAL A 54 1.27 -9.56 -9.34
C VAL A 54 1.61 -8.10 -9.02
N GLU A 55 2.72 -7.84 -8.34
CA GLU A 55 3.22 -6.49 -8.08
C GLU A 55 3.55 -5.75 -9.38
N LEU A 56 4.33 -6.39 -10.24
CA LEU A 56 4.69 -5.83 -11.54
C LEU A 56 3.45 -5.62 -12.44
N ALA A 57 2.50 -6.54 -12.42
CA ALA A 57 1.25 -6.41 -13.17
C ALA A 57 0.43 -5.20 -12.68
N ALA A 58 0.30 -5.03 -11.36
CA ALA A 58 -0.42 -3.88 -10.79
C ALA A 58 0.27 -2.55 -11.13
N MET A 59 1.60 -2.48 -10.98
CA MET A 59 2.38 -1.30 -11.35
C MET A 59 2.24 -0.97 -12.82
N SER A 60 2.38 -1.97 -13.71
CA SER A 60 2.22 -1.82 -15.15
C SER A 60 0.81 -1.34 -15.52
N ALA A 61 -0.24 -1.86 -14.86
CA ALA A 61 -1.62 -1.45 -15.10
C ALA A 61 -1.84 0.03 -14.77
N VAL A 62 -1.32 0.52 -13.64
CA VAL A 62 -1.41 1.94 -13.26
C VAL A 62 -0.62 2.80 -14.24
N MET A 63 0.62 2.42 -14.58
CA MET A 63 1.43 3.15 -15.56
C MET A 63 0.74 3.26 -16.94
N THR A 64 0.12 2.16 -17.38
CA THR A 64 -0.63 2.13 -18.64
C THR A 64 -1.86 3.03 -18.57
N ARG A 65 -2.58 3.04 -17.44
CA ARG A 65 -3.74 3.90 -17.24
C ARG A 65 -3.35 5.38 -17.26
N GLU A 66 -2.27 5.77 -16.57
CA GLU A 66 -1.77 7.15 -16.58
C GLU A 66 -1.38 7.62 -17.99
N LYS A 67 -0.70 6.75 -18.76
CA LYS A 67 -0.41 7.05 -20.18
C LYS A 67 -1.66 7.21 -21.03
N ALA A 68 -2.68 6.38 -20.81
CA ALA A 68 -3.95 6.48 -21.51
C ALA A 68 -4.72 7.78 -21.18
N LEU A 69 -4.50 8.34 -19.99
CA LEU A 69 -5.01 9.66 -19.60
C LEU A 69 -4.21 10.82 -20.24
N GLY A 70 -3.10 10.53 -20.91
CA GLY A 70 -2.22 11.52 -21.54
C GLY A 70 -1.14 12.06 -20.63
N TYR A 71 -0.88 11.38 -19.49
CA TYR A 71 0.15 11.79 -18.54
C TYR A 71 1.47 11.01 -18.75
N GLU A 72 2.54 11.50 -18.13
CA GLU A 72 3.89 10.92 -18.21
C GLU A 72 4.28 10.25 -16.87
N PRO A 73 3.89 8.99 -16.65
CA PRO A 73 4.21 8.30 -15.42
C PRO A 73 5.65 7.79 -15.38
N LYS A 74 6.28 7.94 -14.22
CA LYS A 74 7.62 7.44 -13.90
C LYS A 74 7.58 6.62 -12.61
N ASP A 75 8.14 5.41 -12.65
CA ASP A 75 8.32 4.56 -11.46
C ASP A 75 9.43 5.14 -10.57
N VAL A 76 9.09 5.43 -9.32
CA VAL A 76 9.99 5.95 -8.27
C VAL A 76 9.94 5.09 -7.00
N SER A 77 9.34 3.90 -7.05
CA SER A 77 9.14 2.99 -5.92
C SER A 77 10.42 2.66 -5.17
N ALA A 78 11.55 2.59 -5.87
CA ALA A 78 12.86 2.37 -5.28
C ALA A 78 13.36 3.53 -4.39
N GLN A 79 12.80 4.74 -4.52
CA GLN A 79 13.23 5.93 -3.79
C GLN A 79 12.62 6.03 -2.38
N LYS A 80 11.57 5.22 -2.09
CA LYS A 80 10.88 5.17 -0.78
C LYS A 80 10.39 6.55 -0.28
N CYS A 81 9.93 7.39 -1.19
CA CYS A 81 9.46 8.75 -0.90
C CYS A 81 8.03 8.80 -0.32
N GLY A 82 7.33 7.68 -0.24
CA GLY A 82 5.96 7.56 0.27
C GLY A 82 4.91 7.44 -0.84
N TRP A 83 5.37 7.24 -2.08
CA TRP A 83 4.57 6.88 -3.26
C TRP A 83 5.44 6.09 -4.26
N ASP A 84 4.79 5.38 -5.17
CA ASP A 84 5.45 4.48 -6.13
C ASP A 84 5.64 5.10 -7.51
N ILE A 85 4.72 6.00 -7.93
CA ILE A 85 4.72 6.60 -9.26
C ILE A 85 4.60 8.12 -9.16
N GLU A 86 5.43 8.83 -9.93
CA GLU A 86 5.25 10.25 -10.26
C GLU A 86 4.71 10.35 -11.67
N SER A 87 3.54 10.94 -11.85
CA SER A 87 2.89 11.09 -13.16
C SER A 87 2.73 12.56 -13.48
N LEU A 88 3.47 13.05 -14.47
CA LEU A 88 3.48 14.46 -14.88
C LEU A 88 2.29 14.73 -15.81
N ILE A 89 1.53 15.78 -15.51
CA ILE A 89 0.53 16.37 -16.41
C ILE A 89 1.26 17.40 -17.27
N ALA A 90 1.60 17.04 -18.50
CA ALA A 90 2.44 17.88 -19.39
C ALA A 90 1.85 19.26 -19.63
N GLU A 91 0.53 19.41 -19.66
CA GLU A 91 -0.18 20.67 -19.94
C GLU A 91 -0.07 21.67 -18.79
N THR A 92 -0.05 21.22 -17.53
CA THR A 92 -0.02 22.09 -16.34
C THR A 92 1.32 22.07 -15.62
N GLY A 93 2.14 21.05 -15.84
CA GLY A 93 3.37 20.81 -15.10
C GLY A 93 3.14 20.23 -13.69
N GLU A 94 1.88 19.91 -13.33
CA GLU A 94 1.53 19.34 -12.05
C GLU A 94 1.94 17.85 -11.99
N LEU A 95 2.33 17.40 -10.80
CA LEU A 95 2.67 16.02 -10.54
C LEU A 95 1.56 15.31 -9.76
N ARG A 96 1.17 14.15 -10.23
CA ARG A 96 0.34 13.19 -9.52
C ARG A 96 1.26 12.21 -8.81
N LEU A 97 1.15 12.12 -7.50
CA LEU A 97 1.93 11.22 -6.64
C LEU A 97 1.07 10.00 -6.32
N ILE A 98 1.44 8.84 -6.83
CA ILE A 98 0.55 7.68 -6.81
C ILE A 98 1.19 6.55 -6.02
N GLU A 99 0.53 6.14 -4.93
CA GLU A 99 0.82 4.91 -4.20
C GLU A 99 -0.02 3.78 -4.76
N VAL A 100 0.61 2.64 -5.07
CA VAL A 100 -0.04 1.48 -5.66
C VAL A 100 -0.28 0.39 -4.64
N LYS A 101 -1.55 0.09 -4.36
CA LYS A 101 -1.95 -1.02 -3.49
C LYS A 101 -2.69 -2.07 -4.31
N ARG A 102 -2.18 -3.29 -4.30
CA ARG A 102 -2.76 -4.42 -5.01
C ARG A 102 -3.52 -5.35 -4.09
N ARG A 103 -4.50 -6.03 -4.65
CA ARG A 103 -5.20 -7.13 -4.01
C ARG A 103 -5.27 -8.34 -4.93
N ILE A 104 -4.84 -9.50 -4.42
CA ILE A 104 -5.21 -10.81 -4.95
C ILE A 104 -6.50 -11.25 -4.25
N ALA A 105 -7.32 -12.05 -4.92
CA ALA A 105 -8.56 -12.58 -4.35
C ALA A 105 -8.33 -13.22 -2.96
N GLY A 106 -9.15 -12.85 -1.96
CA GLY A 106 -9.11 -13.43 -0.60
C GLY A 106 -8.60 -12.52 0.51
N SER A 107 -7.85 -11.46 0.23
CA SER A 107 -7.41 -10.51 1.28
C SER A 107 -8.51 -9.48 1.59
N GLU A 108 -8.90 -9.31 2.85
CA GLU A 108 -9.93 -8.35 3.26
C GLU A 108 -9.37 -6.95 3.55
N THR A 109 -8.07 -6.87 3.80
CA THR A 109 -7.40 -5.62 4.21
C THR A 109 -6.23 -5.27 3.30
N VAL A 110 -5.86 -4.00 3.34
CA VAL A 110 -4.66 -3.45 2.74
C VAL A 110 -3.86 -2.71 3.80
N THR A 111 -2.55 -3.00 3.85
CA THR A 111 -1.63 -2.33 4.77
C THR A 111 -1.08 -1.07 4.12
N VAL A 112 -1.18 0.03 4.84
CA VAL A 112 -0.61 1.33 4.46
C VAL A 112 0.40 1.73 5.53
N THR A 113 1.60 2.11 5.13
CA THR A 113 2.66 2.54 6.04
C THR A 113 2.40 3.96 6.55
N LYS A 114 3.01 4.29 7.70
CA LYS A 114 2.94 5.65 8.25
C LYS A 114 3.46 6.69 7.25
N ASN A 115 4.55 6.39 6.54
CA ASN A 115 5.13 7.31 5.56
C ASN A 115 4.17 7.61 4.41
N GLU A 116 3.46 6.62 3.89
CA GLU A 116 2.45 6.79 2.84
C GLU A 116 1.28 7.66 3.33
N VAL A 117 0.81 7.45 4.58
CA VAL A 117 -0.23 8.30 5.17
C VAL A 117 0.25 9.73 5.32
N LEU A 118 1.47 9.94 5.83
CA LEU A 118 2.04 11.28 6.00
C LEU A 118 2.25 11.98 4.67
N ALA A 119 2.73 11.26 3.64
CA ALA A 119 2.88 11.78 2.29
C ALA A 119 1.54 12.26 1.72
N ALA A 120 0.49 11.45 1.87
CA ALA A 120 -0.87 11.80 1.44
C ALA A 120 -1.44 13.04 2.17
N LEU A 121 -1.19 13.16 3.47
CA LEU A 121 -1.67 14.31 4.26
C LEU A 121 -0.89 15.58 3.97
N ASN A 122 0.39 15.48 3.61
CA ASN A 122 1.24 16.60 3.26
C ASN A 122 0.95 17.16 1.86
N LYS A 123 0.45 16.32 0.93
CA LYS A 123 0.15 16.67 -0.46
C LYS A 123 -1.24 16.16 -0.86
N PRO A 124 -2.30 16.62 -0.19
CA PRO A 124 -3.64 16.03 -0.31
C PRO A 124 -4.27 16.20 -1.69
N ASP A 125 -3.88 17.22 -2.44
CA ASP A 125 -4.43 17.50 -3.76
C ASP A 125 -3.71 16.72 -4.87
N ASP A 126 -2.42 16.42 -4.65
CA ASP A 126 -1.55 15.76 -5.63
C ASP A 126 -1.45 14.24 -5.39
N TYR A 127 -1.84 13.76 -4.19
CA TYR A 127 -1.67 12.36 -3.80
C TYR A 127 -2.89 11.50 -4.13
N PHE A 128 -2.64 10.38 -4.78
CA PHE A 128 -3.63 9.39 -5.17
C PHE A 128 -3.24 8.00 -4.67
N LEU A 129 -4.19 7.29 -4.08
CA LEU A 129 -4.04 5.88 -3.77
C LEU A 129 -4.66 5.06 -4.91
N ALA A 130 -3.83 4.41 -5.72
CA ALA A 130 -4.26 3.51 -6.76
C ALA A 130 -4.51 2.12 -6.19
N LEU A 131 -5.74 1.69 -6.20
CA LEU A 131 -6.15 0.34 -5.80
C LEU A 131 -6.26 -0.53 -7.05
N VAL A 132 -5.52 -1.63 -7.07
CA VAL A 132 -5.50 -2.55 -8.20
C VAL A 132 -6.01 -3.93 -7.78
N ARG A 133 -7.14 -4.33 -8.36
CA ARG A 133 -7.63 -5.70 -8.26
C ARG A 133 -6.98 -6.51 -9.37
N VAL A 134 -6.23 -7.52 -9.00
CA VAL A 134 -5.48 -8.38 -9.93
C VAL A 134 -6.14 -9.75 -9.96
N SER A 135 -6.64 -10.15 -11.11
CA SER A 135 -7.26 -11.45 -11.36
C SER A 135 -6.39 -12.23 -12.35
N PRO A 136 -5.93 -13.45 -11.98
CA PRO A 136 -5.19 -14.27 -12.92
C PRO A 136 -6.09 -14.70 -14.08
N LEU A 137 -5.63 -14.57 -15.31
CA LEU A 137 -6.25 -15.17 -16.48
C LEU A 137 -5.76 -16.62 -16.56
N ILE A 138 -6.56 -17.55 -16.04
CA ILE A 138 -6.25 -18.97 -16.03
C ILE A 138 -6.77 -19.58 -17.34
N SER A 139 -5.86 -20.02 -18.20
CA SER A 139 -6.16 -21.01 -19.22
C SER A 139 -5.87 -22.40 -18.64
N ASP A 140 -6.74 -23.37 -18.91
CA ASP A 140 -6.75 -24.72 -18.31
C ASP A 140 -5.37 -25.32 -18.04
N GLY A 141 -5.01 -25.42 -16.75
CA GLY A 141 -3.91 -26.25 -16.25
C GLY A 141 -2.53 -25.60 -16.12
N GLU A 142 -2.36 -24.33 -16.44
CA GLU A 142 -1.07 -23.64 -16.36
C GLU A 142 -1.08 -22.51 -15.33
N THR A 143 0.11 -22.18 -14.80
CA THR A 143 0.30 -20.94 -14.00
C THR A 143 -0.05 -19.74 -14.85
N ALA A 144 -0.95 -18.87 -14.37
CA ALA A 144 -1.37 -17.70 -15.11
C ALA A 144 -0.16 -16.82 -15.46
N ASP A 145 0.09 -16.66 -16.76
CA ASP A 145 1.12 -15.76 -17.28
C ASP A 145 0.58 -14.34 -17.51
N GLU A 146 -0.73 -14.20 -17.57
CA GLU A 146 -1.42 -12.93 -17.79
C GLU A 146 -2.38 -12.62 -16.65
N TYR A 147 -2.58 -11.32 -16.38
CA TYR A 147 -3.46 -10.81 -15.35
C TYR A 147 -4.40 -9.76 -15.92
N GLU A 148 -5.67 -9.87 -15.57
CA GLU A 148 -6.63 -8.78 -15.70
C GLU A 148 -6.51 -7.86 -14.49
N CYS A 149 -6.34 -6.55 -14.75
CA CYS A 149 -6.18 -5.55 -13.71
C CYS A 149 -7.28 -4.48 -13.79
N GLN A 150 -8.03 -4.32 -12.70
CA GLN A 150 -8.96 -3.21 -12.54
C GLN A 150 -8.34 -2.16 -11.62
N VAL A 151 -8.27 -0.91 -12.07
CA VAL A 151 -7.63 0.19 -11.34
C VAL A 151 -8.67 1.21 -10.91
N ARG A 152 -8.66 1.57 -9.62
CA ARG A 152 -9.44 2.68 -9.06
C ARG A 152 -8.53 3.62 -8.28
N TYR A 153 -8.80 4.91 -8.36
CA TYR A 153 -8.04 5.93 -7.66
C TYR A 153 -8.88 6.53 -6.54
N VAL A 154 -8.28 6.65 -5.36
CA VAL A 154 -8.84 7.37 -4.21
C VAL A 154 -8.04 8.65 -4.02
N ASN A 155 -8.68 9.79 -4.22
CA ASN A 155 -8.12 11.08 -3.85
C ASN A 155 -8.36 11.32 -2.36
N LYS A 156 -7.41 11.95 -1.66
CA LYS A 156 -7.48 12.24 -0.21
C LYS A 156 -7.86 10.98 0.60
N PRO A 157 -7.08 9.88 0.46
CA PRO A 157 -7.46 8.59 1.03
C PRO A 157 -7.53 8.58 2.55
N PHE A 158 -6.78 9.45 3.23
CA PHE A 158 -6.63 9.47 4.68
C PHE A 158 -7.06 10.82 5.27
N ALA A 159 -7.71 10.77 6.46
CA ALA A 159 -8.27 11.97 7.10
C ALA A 159 -7.42 12.46 8.30
N LYS A 160 -6.58 11.61 8.87
CA LYS A 160 -5.80 11.95 10.07
C LYS A 160 -4.45 11.24 10.09
N GLU A 161 -3.51 11.84 10.78
CA GLU A 161 -2.20 11.28 11.06
C GLU A 161 -2.30 10.03 11.95
N PRO A 162 -1.50 8.97 11.68
CA PRO A 162 -1.37 7.82 12.57
C PRO A 162 -0.76 8.22 13.92
N ASP A 163 -1.14 7.51 14.97
CA ASP A 163 -0.55 7.69 16.30
C ASP A 163 0.97 7.49 16.25
N PHE A 164 1.69 8.11 17.21
CA PHE A 164 3.16 8.16 17.19
C PHE A 164 3.83 6.79 17.09
N GLY A 165 3.34 5.80 17.83
CA GLY A 165 3.92 4.46 17.88
C GLY A 165 3.50 3.52 16.73
N VAL A 166 2.66 3.98 15.80
CA VAL A 166 2.12 3.16 14.71
C VAL A 166 3.04 3.26 13.50
N SER A 167 3.50 2.12 12.99
CA SER A 167 4.32 2.03 11.78
C SER A 167 3.49 1.82 10.51
N SER A 168 2.33 1.17 10.64
CA SER A 168 1.40 0.89 9.54
C SER A 168 -0.02 0.70 10.05
N ILE A 169 -1.01 0.93 9.17
CA ILE A 169 -2.44 0.77 9.45
C ILE A 169 -3.04 -0.19 8.43
N ASN A 170 -3.90 -1.09 8.89
CA ASN A 170 -4.70 -1.95 8.03
C ASN A 170 -6.06 -1.33 7.78
N TYR A 171 -6.35 -1.01 6.52
CA TYR A 171 -7.64 -0.52 6.07
C TYR A 171 -8.44 -1.67 5.45
N LYS A 172 -9.77 -1.65 5.61
CA LYS A 172 -10.64 -2.56 4.87
C LYS A 172 -10.57 -2.23 3.38
N TRP A 173 -10.20 -3.23 2.58
CA TRP A 173 -10.10 -3.05 1.14
C TRP A 173 -11.37 -2.52 0.51
N GLN A 174 -12.52 -3.12 0.89
CA GLN A 174 -13.80 -2.77 0.28
C GLN A 174 -14.20 -1.32 0.54
N ASP A 175 -13.88 -0.79 1.73
CA ASP A 175 -14.19 0.61 2.08
C ASP A 175 -13.39 1.60 1.20
N LEU A 176 -12.11 1.31 0.96
CA LEU A 176 -11.28 2.11 0.06
C LEU A 176 -11.69 1.93 -1.41
N TRP A 177 -11.98 0.70 -1.82
CA TRP A 177 -12.41 0.39 -3.18
C TRP A 177 -13.70 1.12 -3.56
N ASN A 178 -14.67 1.20 -2.64
CA ASN A 178 -15.94 1.91 -2.85
C ASN A 178 -15.77 3.43 -2.94
N LYS A 179 -14.73 3.99 -2.31
CA LYS A 179 -14.38 5.40 -2.44
C LYS A 179 -13.63 5.70 -3.74
N GLY A 180 -13.01 4.70 -4.31
CA GLY A 180 -12.23 4.83 -5.53
C GLY A 180 -13.10 5.02 -6.77
N THR A 181 -12.62 5.81 -7.71
CA THR A 181 -13.22 6.04 -9.01
C THR A 181 -12.32 5.54 -10.12
N GLU A 182 -12.93 5.04 -11.19
CA GLU A 182 -12.19 4.78 -12.44
C GLU A 182 -12.00 6.11 -13.16
N MET A 183 -10.73 6.46 -13.44
CA MET A 183 -10.43 7.64 -14.23
C MET A 183 -10.51 7.26 -15.71
N THR A 184 -11.39 7.91 -16.42
CA THR A 184 -11.47 7.90 -17.89
C THR A 184 -11.13 9.30 -18.40
N ARG A 185 -10.63 9.37 -19.63
CA ARG A 185 -10.31 10.63 -20.30
C ARG A 185 -11.56 11.41 -20.63
#